data_c7ee29109fcd82168b9318d70a7de840
#
_entry.id   c7ee29109fcd82168b9318d70a7de840
#
_cell.length_a   1.000
_cell.length_b   1.000
_cell.length_c   1.000
_cell.angle_alpha   90.00
_cell.angle_beta   90.00
_cell.angle_gamma   90.00
#
_symmetry.space_group_name_H-M   'P 1'
#
loop_
_entity.id
_entity.type
_entity.pdbx_description
1 polymer ?
#
loop_
_entity_poly.entity_id
_entity_poly.type
_entity_poly.pdbx_seq_one_letter_code
_entity_poly.pdbx_strand_id
1 'polypeptide(L)'
;PAAKFRYLREGFEIVGDHKQGYEARKVYDYYKDLVTEIKLETVIDGNDVVGHGQPFGVFVNLRHTREIERESGGFGRYLQNQNNMRFSYNYGRPTENYRDKFQDTAKQALEEHFEVLSVTFQDEKVNSKATQEYGWRVTPYAYLLLKARSPQVDKIASMRLDLDFLDTSGYVVIPVETPPVPLDATPDRGDPRPVRKLELTQTLDERQADQGKLILEVKATAQGLVPDLSQILDLNPAGFDINDTDDQGLSVSRFDPESDQTVITSERTWLVKMQAKPDLPERPTSFRFGTPKMETAENILQRYADADLEKVESEISLEQSYGKTSHRWAWFLMAAIVVVAGLVFVFFRLARIAAPEKELTLQVPDHITPFTVLGLLRHIQRHNGLSSAGQQELTTAIQRIEQHYFGNGNGPEQPDLRSIAESWVSKSR
;
A
#
# COMPACT_ATOMS: atom_id res chain seq x y z
N PRO A 1 -14.85 -16.67 -15.97
CA PRO A 1 -14.60 -17.60 -14.86
C PRO A 1 -15.59 -17.44 -13.71
N ALA A 2 -15.69 -16.30 -12.97
CA ALA A 2 -16.79 -16.08 -12.00
C ALA A 2 -18.17 -16.28 -12.65
N ALA A 3 -18.29 -15.85 -13.90
CA ALA A 3 -19.46 -16.14 -14.72
C ALA A 3 -19.67 -17.65 -14.91
N LYS A 4 -18.60 -18.47 -15.02
CA LYS A 4 -18.75 -19.91 -15.27
C LYS A 4 -19.46 -20.62 -14.11
N PHE A 5 -19.07 -20.37 -12.87
CA PHE A 5 -19.72 -20.97 -11.70
C PHE A 5 -21.17 -20.47 -11.54
N ARG A 6 -21.38 -19.18 -11.71
CA ARG A 6 -22.73 -18.59 -11.68
C ARG A 6 -23.64 -19.16 -12.78
N TYR A 7 -23.14 -19.25 -14.01
CA TYR A 7 -23.90 -19.82 -15.12
C TYR A 7 -24.14 -21.33 -14.97
N LEU A 8 -23.21 -22.08 -14.39
CA LEU A 8 -23.44 -23.48 -14.05
C LEU A 8 -24.56 -23.62 -13.02
N ARG A 9 -24.51 -22.77 -11.96
CA ARG A 9 -25.58 -22.76 -10.95
C ARG A 9 -26.94 -22.45 -11.57
N GLU A 10 -27.04 -21.33 -12.29
CA GLU A 10 -28.27 -20.92 -12.97
C GLU A 10 -28.73 -21.98 -14.00
N GLY A 11 -27.80 -22.55 -14.74
CA GLY A 11 -28.05 -23.61 -15.69
C GLY A 11 -28.64 -24.88 -15.04
N PHE A 12 -28.07 -25.31 -13.90
CA PHE A 12 -28.58 -26.49 -13.18
C PHE A 12 -29.91 -26.23 -12.46
N GLU A 13 -30.20 -25.01 -12.05
CA GLU A 13 -31.51 -24.62 -11.55
C GLU A 13 -32.59 -24.73 -12.64
N ILE A 14 -32.23 -24.49 -13.91
CA ILE A 14 -33.17 -24.57 -15.06
C ILE A 14 -33.29 -26.00 -15.60
N VAL A 15 -32.17 -26.68 -15.81
CA VAL A 15 -32.10 -27.96 -16.54
C VAL A 15 -32.29 -29.18 -15.62
N GLY A 16 -32.06 -29.03 -14.31
CA GLY A 16 -32.09 -30.13 -13.35
C GLY A 16 -31.05 -31.21 -13.61
N ASP A 17 -31.36 -32.45 -13.24
CA ASP A 17 -30.46 -33.62 -13.36
C ASP A 17 -30.52 -34.27 -14.75
N HIS A 18 -29.87 -33.67 -15.73
CA HIS A 18 -29.76 -34.26 -17.05
C HIS A 18 -28.46 -35.04 -17.25
N LYS A 19 -28.51 -36.23 -17.87
CA LYS A 19 -27.33 -37.12 -18.04
C LYS A 19 -26.14 -36.45 -18.73
N GLN A 20 -26.41 -35.54 -19.70
CA GLN A 20 -25.35 -34.81 -20.40
C GLN A 20 -24.63 -33.76 -19.50
N GLY A 21 -25.27 -33.37 -18.38
CA GLY A 21 -24.69 -32.43 -17.41
C GLY A 21 -23.89 -33.10 -16.29
N TYR A 22 -23.77 -34.44 -16.29
CA TYR A 22 -23.19 -35.16 -15.15
C TYR A 22 -21.74 -34.75 -14.79
N GLU A 23 -20.87 -34.64 -15.77
CA GLU A 23 -19.48 -34.21 -15.52
C GLU A 23 -19.39 -32.74 -15.08
N ALA A 24 -20.20 -31.87 -15.70
CA ALA A 24 -20.30 -30.48 -15.28
C ALA A 24 -20.89 -30.35 -13.87
N ARG A 25 -21.80 -31.25 -13.48
CA ARG A 25 -22.37 -31.28 -12.14
C ARG A 25 -21.37 -31.74 -11.08
N LYS A 26 -20.56 -32.74 -11.38
CA LYS A 26 -19.45 -33.14 -10.47
C LYS A 26 -18.52 -31.95 -10.16
N VAL A 27 -18.15 -31.20 -11.20
CA VAL A 27 -17.33 -30.00 -11.06
C VAL A 27 -18.06 -28.92 -10.23
N TYR A 28 -19.35 -28.70 -10.51
CA TYR A 28 -20.17 -27.77 -9.76
C TYR A 28 -20.29 -28.14 -8.28
N ASP A 29 -20.60 -29.42 -7.98
CA ASP A 29 -20.78 -29.92 -6.62
C ASP A 29 -19.47 -29.81 -5.85
N TYR A 30 -18.34 -30.15 -6.47
CA TYR A 30 -17.02 -29.98 -5.87
C TYR A 30 -16.75 -28.50 -5.46
N TYR A 31 -17.01 -27.55 -6.36
CA TYR A 31 -16.83 -26.14 -6.03
C TYR A 31 -17.89 -25.58 -5.09
N LYS A 32 -19.09 -26.14 -5.09
CA LYS A 32 -20.13 -25.80 -4.14
C LYS A 32 -19.73 -26.13 -2.72
N ASP A 33 -19.10 -27.28 -2.51
CA ASP A 33 -18.58 -27.67 -1.22
C ASP A 33 -17.40 -26.77 -0.81
N LEU A 34 -16.47 -26.50 -1.73
CA LEU A 34 -15.37 -25.56 -1.51
C LEU A 34 -15.84 -24.16 -1.10
N VAL A 35 -16.90 -23.64 -1.71
CA VAL A 35 -17.47 -22.31 -1.35
C VAL A 35 -17.97 -22.30 0.10
N THR A 36 -18.45 -23.42 0.63
CA THR A 36 -18.88 -23.50 2.03
C THR A 36 -17.72 -23.53 3.01
N GLU A 37 -16.54 -23.88 2.55
CA GLU A 37 -15.31 -24.02 3.34
C GLU A 37 -14.45 -22.77 3.36
N ILE A 38 -14.88 -21.69 2.69
CA ILE A 38 -14.20 -20.40 2.68
C ILE A 38 -15.20 -19.28 2.92
N LYS A 39 -14.83 -18.36 3.81
CA LYS A 39 -15.64 -17.18 4.16
C LYS A 39 -14.73 -15.96 4.21
N LEU A 40 -15.26 -14.85 3.77
CA LEU A 40 -14.64 -13.54 4.00
C LEU A 40 -15.28 -12.94 5.25
N GLU A 41 -14.45 -12.45 6.15
CA GLU A 41 -14.86 -11.89 7.44
C GLU A 41 -14.31 -10.48 7.60
N THR A 42 -15.14 -9.58 8.08
CA THR A 42 -14.75 -8.22 8.44
C THR A 42 -14.76 -8.10 9.96
N VAL A 43 -13.65 -7.62 10.54
CA VAL A 43 -13.51 -7.43 11.97
C VAL A 43 -13.02 -6.01 12.24
N ILE A 44 -13.76 -5.24 13.02
CA ILE A 44 -13.35 -3.90 13.45
C ILE A 44 -12.15 -4.03 14.39
N ASP A 45 -11.11 -3.24 14.17
CA ASP A 45 -9.95 -3.17 15.04
C ASP A 45 -10.32 -2.40 16.31
N GLY A 46 -10.56 -3.13 17.37
CA GLY A 46 -11.12 -2.62 18.65
C GLY A 46 -12.61 -2.96 18.80
N ASN A 47 -13.39 -2.03 19.31
CA ASN A 47 -14.84 -2.20 19.45
C ASN A 47 -15.62 -1.53 18.31
N ASP A 48 -16.95 -1.67 18.36
CA ASP A 48 -17.89 -1.20 17.35
C ASP A 48 -18.19 0.31 17.43
N VAL A 49 -17.86 0.98 18.54
CA VAL A 49 -18.00 2.44 18.67
C VAL A 49 -16.81 3.12 18.01
N VAL A 50 -16.96 3.49 16.73
CA VAL A 50 -15.86 4.01 15.91
C VAL A 50 -15.82 5.55 15.86
N GLY A 51 -16.96 6.22 16.02
CA GLY A 51 -17.09 7.66 15.83
C GLY A 51 -16.96 8.10 14.37
N HIS A 52 -17.39 9.35 14.06
CA HIS A 52 -17.29 9.89 12.69
C HIS A 52 -16.15 10.90 12.51
N GLY A 53 -15.59 11.44 13.58
CA GLY A 53 -14.51 12.45 13.53
C GLY A 53 -13.12 11.88 13.36
N GLN A 54 -12.90 10.57 13.57
CA GLN A 54 -11.58 9.96 13.58
C GLN A 54 -11.49 8.70 12.70
N PRO A 55 -10.28 8.37 12.19
CA PRO A 55 -10.05 7.11 11.50
C PRO A 55 -10.15 5.90 12.43
N PHE A 56 -10.57 4.77 11.88
CA PHE A 56 -10.57 3.47 12.54
C PHE A 56 -10.14 2.37 11.57
N GLY A 57 -9.68 1.26 12.11
CA GLY A 57 -9.18 0.14 11.33
C GLY A 57 -10.17 -1.00 11.20
N VAL A 58 -10.06 -1.72 10.10
CA VAL A 58 -10.88 -2.89 9.80
C VAL A 58 -10.01 -3.99 9.20
N PHE A 59 -9.98 -5.15 9.84
CA PHE A 59 -9.37 -6.35 9.29
C PHE A 59 -10.34 -7.02 8.32
N VAL A 60 -9.82 -7.42 7.18
CA VAL A 60 -10.48 -8.35 6.25
C VAL A 60 -9.72 -9.65 6.29
N ASN A 61 -10.39 -10.69 6.76
CA ASN A 61 -9.81 -11.99 7.00
C ASN A 61 -10.46 -13.05 6.10
N LEU A 62 -9.65 -13.98 5.62
CA LEU A 62 -10.14 -15.20 5.01
C LEU A 62 -10.19 -16.29 6.07
N ARG A 63 -11.39 -16.80 6.31
CA ARG A 63 -11.64 -17.93 7.18
C ARG A 63 -11.88 -19.15 6.31
N HIS A 64 -11.08 -20.20 6.50
CA HIS A 64 -11.08 -21.35 5.60
C HIS A 64 -10.72 -22.65 6.33
N THR A 65 -11.03 -23.77 5.69
CA THR A 65 -10.61 -25.10 6.15
C THR A 65 -9.19 -25.43 5.67
N ARG A 66 -8.64 -26.54 6.16
CA ARG A 66 -7.36 -27.06 5.68
C ARG A 66 -7.45 -27.63 4.26
N GLU A 67 -8.62 -28.02 3.82
CA GLU A 67 -8.82 -28.64 2.51
C GLU A 67 -8.51 -27.64 1.40
N ILE A 68 -8.94 -26.40 1.58
CA ILE A 68 -8.60 -25.29 0.66
C ILE A 68 -7.09 -25.04 0.57
N GLU A 69 -6.35 -25.21 1.66
CA GLU A 69 -4.88 -25.08 1.63
C GLU A 69 -4.22 -26.11 0.71
N ARG A 70 -4.77 -27.30 0.60
CA ARG A 70 -4.23 -28.35 -0.27
C ARG A 70 -4.42 -28.06 -1.74
N GLU A 71 -5.60 -27.58 -2.11
CA GLU A 71 -5.96 -27.27 -3.51
C GLU A 71 -5.10 -26.15 -4.12
N SER A 72 -4.70 -25.19 -3.33
CA SER A 72 -3.90 -24.05 -3.79
C SER A 72 -2.37 -24.24 -3.66
N GLY A 73 -1.91 -25.43 -3.25
CA GLY A 73 -0.49 -25.63 -2.91
C GLY A 73 -0.05 -24.88 -1.66
N GLY A 74 -1.01 -24.56 -0.80
CA GLY A 74 -0.89 -23.73 0.39
C GLY A 74 -1.50 -22.36 0.18
N PHE A 75 -2.60 -22.09 0.90
CA PHE A 75 -3.37 -20.87 0.73
C PHE A 75 -2.56 -19.59 1.00
N GLY A 76 -1.65 -19.65 1.98
CA GLY A 76 -0.71 -18.57 2.22
C GLY A 76 0.17 -18.25 1.00
N ARG A 77 0.66 -19.30 0.31
CA ARG A 77 1.44 -19.15 -0.92
C ARG A 77 0.63 -18.58 -2.07
N TYR A 78 -0.62 -19.02 -2.19
CA TYR A 78 -1.57 -18.48 -3.15
C TYR A 78 -1.77 -16.97 -2.97
N LEU A 79 -2.06 -16.50 -1.75
CA LEU A 79 -2.25 -15.09 -1.46
C LEU A 79 -0.99 -14.25 -1.68
N GLN A 80 0.20 -14.79 -1.36
CA GLN A 80 1.48 -14.13 -1.68
C GLN A 80 1.69 -13.96 -3.17
N ASN A 81 1.25 -14.92 -3.96
CA ASN A 81 1.45 -14.93 -5.41
C ASN A 81 0.42 -14.10 -6.17
N GLN A 82 -0.67 -13.63 -5.55
CA GLN A 82 -1.67 -12.81 -6.21
C GLN A 82 -1.12 -11.53 -6.85
N ASN A 83 -0.01 -10.98 -6.32
CA ASN A 83 0.68 -9.84 -6.90
C ASN A 83 1.79 -10.23 -7.90
N ASN A 84 2.01 -11.51 -8.12
CA ASN A 84 3.12 -11.95 -8.96
C ASN A 84 2.64 -12.10 -10.40
N MET A 85 2.83 -11.06 -11.21
CA MET A 85 2.47 -11.02 -12.64
C MET A 85 3.02 -12.20 -13.47
N ARG A 86 4.00 -12.96 -12.95
CA ARG A 86 4.57 -14.13 -13.65
C ARG A 86 3.60 -15.30 -13.80
N PHE A 87 2.57 -15.40 -12.96
CA PHE A 87 1.58 -16.47 -13.05
C PHE A 87 0.38 -16.18 -13.95
N SER A 88 0.34 -15.01 -14.54
CA SER A 88 -0.82 -14.48 -15.21
C SER A 88 -0.83 -14.67 -16.72
N TYR A 89 0.15 -15.35 -17.28
CA TYR A 89 0.11 -15.74 -18.68
C TYR A 89 -0.61 -17.06 -18.84
N ASN A 90 -1.93 -17.04 -18.70
CA ASN A 90 -2.74 -18.15 -19.12
C ASN A 90 -3.66 -17.75 -20.26
N TYR A 91 -3.39 -18.33 -21.41
CA TYR A 91 -4.24 -18.30 -22.60
C TYR A 91 -4.54 -16.92 -23.21
N GLY A 92 -3.55 -16.01 -23.21
CA GLY A 92 -3.67 -14.74 -23.94
C GLY A 92 -4.64 -13.71 -23.33
N ARG A 93 -5.01 -13.85 -22.07
CA ARG A 93 -5.78 -12.84 -21.34
C ARG A 93 -4.86 -11.95 -20.51
N PRO A 94 -5.13 -10.63 -20.42
CA PRO A 94 -4.40 -9.77 -19.51
C PRO A 94 -4.58 -10.27 -18.07
N THR A 95 -3.51 -10.19 -17.30
CA THR A 95 -3.48 -10.51 -15.89
C THR A 95 -4.42 -9.60 -15.13
N GLU A 96 -5.31 -10.18 -14.38
CA GLU A 96 -6.08 -9.45 -13.39
C GLU A 96 -5.30 -9.44 -12.07
N ASN A 97 -4.99 -8.26 -11.56
CA ASN A 97 -4.44 -8.12 -10.21
C ASN A 97 -5.63 -8.17 -9.22
N TYR A 98 -5.81 -9.29 -8.54
CA TYR A 98 -6.94 -9.48 -7.63
C TYR A 98 -6.88 -8.60 -6.38
N ARG A 99 -5.69 -8.15 -5.96
CA ARG A 99 -5.56 -7.17 -4.87
C ARG A 99 -6.05 -5.79 -5.31
N ASP A 100 -5.63 -5.33 -6.48
CA ASP A 100 -6.12 -4.05 -7.03
C ASP A 100 -7.63 -4.12 -7.25
N LYS A 101 -8.12 -5.22 -7.80
CA LYS A 101 -9.57 -5.43 -7.97
C LYS A 101 -10.33 -5.42 -6.65
N PHE A 102 -9.81 -6.10 -5.61
CA PHE A 102 -10.41 -6.05 -4.28
C PHE A 102 -10.39 -4.64 -3.73
N GLN A 103 -9.27 -3.92 -3.84
CA GLN A 103 -9.16 -2.54 -3.40
C GLN A 103 -10.20 -1.64 -4.06
N ASP A 104 -10.38 -1.76 -5.38
CA ASP A 104 -11.34 -0.96 -6.13
C ASP A 104 -12.78 -1.31 -5.76
N THR A 105 -13.11 -2.60 -5.68
CA THR A 105 -14.46 -3.05 -5.30
C THR A 105 -14.80 -2.70 -3.86
N ALA A 106 -13.84 -2.81 -2.93
CA ALA A 106 -14.01 -2.42 -1.53
C ALA A 106 -14.21 -0.90 -1.40
N LYS A 107 -13.40 -0.10 -2.11
CA LYS A 107 -13.59 1.36 -2.16
C LYS A 107 -14.99 1.70 -2.68
N GLN A 108 -15.40 1.13 -3.81
CA GLN A 108 -16.72 1.38 -4.39
C GLN A 108 -17.87 0.99 -3.43
N ALA A 109 -17.74 -0.12 -2.71
CA ALA A 109 -18.75 -0.56 -1.76
C ALA A 109 -18.84 0.34 -0.51
N LEU A 110 -17.76 1.01 -0.14
CA LEU A 110 -17.64 1.78 1.08
C LEU A 110 -17.76 3.29 0.88
N GLU A 111 -17.47 3.82 -0.32
CA GLU A 111 -17.32 5.25 -0.59
C GLU A 111 -18.56 6.10 -0.29
N GLU A 112 -19.75 5.52 -0.30
CA GLU A 112 -20.99 6.21 0.04
C GLU A 112 -21.02 6.64 1.52
N HIS A 113 -20.50 5.79 2.41
CA HIS A 113 -20.59 5.97 3.86
C HIS A 113 -19.25 6.25 4.53
N PHE A 114 -18.15 5.90 3.87
CA PHE A 114 -16.80 6.03 4.41
C PHE A 114 -15.86 6.75 3.47
N GLU A 115 -14.90 7.44 4.04
CA GLU A 115 -13.66 7.79 3.39
C GLU A 115 -12.67 6.64 3.59
N VAL A 116 -12.23 6.01 2.50
CA VAL A 116 -11.22 4.93 2.53
C VAL A 116 -9.84 5.56 2.44
N LEU A 117 -9.17 5.71 3.58
CA LEU A 117 -7.87 6.36 3.66
C LEU A 117 -6.74 5.49 3.11
N SER A 118 -6.75 4.20 3.46
CA SER A 118 -5.81 3.23 2.90
C SER A 118 -6.34 1.81 2.91
N VAL A 119 -5.78 0.98 2.02
CA VAL A 119 -5.93 -0.47 2.02
C VAL A 119 -4.54 -1.06 2.02
N THR A 120 -4.18 -1.76 3.09
CA THR A 120 -2.85 -2.38 3.27
C THR A 120 -3.01 -3.88 3.21
N PHE A 121 -2.25 -4.52 2.32
CA PHE A 121 -2.23 -5.98 2.18
C PHE A 121 -1.04 -6.56 2.93
N GLN A 122 -1.17 -7.81 3.34
CA GLN A 122 -0.08 -8.56 3.90
C GLN A 122 0.90 -8.99 2.79
N ASP A 123 2.14 -8.50 2.84
CA ASP A 123 3.10 -8.67 1.74
C ASP A 123 4.20 -9.72 2.03
N GLU A 124 4.67 -9.85 3.26
CA GLU A 124 5.91 -10.59 3.52
C GLU A 124 5.68 -12.08 3.82
N LYS A 125 4.77 -12.40 4.73
CA LYS A 125 4.47 -13.79 5.07
C LYS A 125 3.00 -13.93 5.42
N VAL A 126 2.27 -14.63 4.59
CA VAL A 126 0.88 -14.96 4.86
C VAL A 126 0.84 -16.18 5.77
N ASN A 127 0.43 -16.00 7.02
CA ASN A 127 0.27 -17.06 7.99
C ASN A 127 -1.20 -17.30 8.31
N SER A 128 -1.60 -18.57 8.18
CA SER A 128 -2.92 -19.02 8.61
C SER A 128 -2.87 -19.51 10.05
N LYS A 129 -3.71 -18.93 10.92
CA LYS A 129 -3.82 -19.32 12.33
C LYS A 129 -5.02 -20.24 12.56
N ALA A 130 -4.88 -21.22 13.42
CA ALA A 130 -6.02 -22.03 13.86
C ALA A 130 -7.03 -21.16 14.62
N THR A 131 -8.31 -21.40 14.39
CA THR A 131 -9.39 -20.76 15.14
C THR A 131 -9.82 -21.64 16.31
N GLN A 132 -10.70 -21.14 17.18
CA GLN A 132 -11.31 -21.94 18.22
C GLN A 132 -12.26 -23.01 17.67
N GLU A 133 -12.78 -22.81 16.45
CA GLU A 133 -13.60 -23.78 15.74
C GLU A 133 -12.71 -24.83 15.07
N TYR A 134 -12.92 -26.09 15.44
CA TYR A 134 -12.12 -27.20 14.94
C TYR A 134 -12.15 -27.29 13.41
N GLY A 135 -10.97 -27.41 12.81
CA GLY A 135 -10.80 -27.52 11.36
C GLY A 135 -10.73 -26.18 10.62
N TRP A 136 -11.08 -25.06 11.28
CA TRP A 136 -11.03 -23.73 10.67
C TRP A 136 -9.74 -22.99 10.99
N ARG A 137 -9.31 -22.20 10.01
CA ARG A 137 -8.16 -21.30 10.10
C ARG A 137 -8.57 -19.89 9.67
N VAL A 138 -7.83 -18.91 10.13
CA VAL A 138 -7.95 -17.51 9.72
C VAL A 138 -6.65 -17.07 9.10
N THR A 139 -6.75 -16.49 7.92
CA THR A 139 -5.66 -15.84 7.20
C THR A 139 -5.99 -14.36 7.05
N PRO A 140 -5.27 -13.47 7.71
CA PRO A 140 -5.41 -12.03 7.48
C PRO A 140 -5.10 -11.71 6.01
N TYR A 141 -5.97 -10.93 5.36
CA TYR A 141 -5.83 -10.60 3.94
C TYR A 141 -5.49 -9.14 3.71
N ALA A 142 -6.31 -8.25 4.28
CA ALA A 142 -6.13 -6.81 4.15
C ALA A 142 -6.52 -6.08 5.44
N TYR A 143 -5.97 -4.89 5.59
CA TYR A 143 -6.36 -3.93 6.62
C TYR A 143 -6.80 -2.64 5.94
N LEU A 144 -8.02 -2.20 6.24
CA LEU A 144 -8.59 -0.97 5.73
C LEU A 144 -8.56 0.09 6.82
N LEU A 145 -8.08 1.28 6.49
CA LEU A 145 -8.20 2.46 7.33
C LEU A 145 -9.35 3.29 6.81
N LEU A 146 -10.40 3.43 7.62
CA LEU A 146 -11.67 4.05 7.25
C LEU A 146 -11.96 5.25 8.16
N LYS A 147 -12.71 6.22 7.63
CA LYS A 147 -13.34 7.28 8.42
C LYS A 147 -14.80 7.39 8.02
N ALA A 148 -15.71 7.35 8.98
CA ALA A 148 -17.14 7.51 8.70
C ALA A 148 -17.43 8.94 8.22
N ARG A 149 -18.24 9.08 7.16
CA ARG A 149 -18.59 10.39 6.59
C ARG A 149 -19.67 11.13 7.38
N SER A 150 -20.42 10.40 8.20
CA SER A 150 -21.51 10.98 8.97
C SER A 150 -21.82 10.16 10.23
N PRO A 151 -22.45 10.75 11.25
CA PRO A 151 -22.85 10.04 12.45
C PRO A 151 -24.01 9.04 12.25
N GLN A 152 -24.63 9.03 11.07
CA GLN A 152 -25.73 8.11 10.74
C GLN A 152 -25.24 6.76 10.18
N VAL A 153 -23.95 6.60 10.00
CA VAL A 153 -23.38 5.33 9.53
C VAL A 153 -23.48 4.29 10.64
N ASP A 154 -24.21 3.22 10.37
CA ASP A 154 -24.55 2.17 11.34
C ASP A 154 -23.95 0.79 11.01
N LYS A 155 -23.32 0.66 9.86
CA LYS A 155 -22.71 -0.61 9.40
C LYS A 155 -21.66 -0.42 8.34
N ILE A 156 -20.72 -1.35 8.28
CA ILE A 156 -19.82 -1.57 7.16
C ILE A 156 -20.56 -2.41 6.13
N ALA A 157 -20.63 -1.93 4.89
CA ALA A 157 -21.25 -2.67 3.79
C ALA A 157 -20.49 -3.96 3.46
N SER A 158 -21.19 -4.90 2.83
CA SER A 158 -20.57 -6.13 2.33
C SER A 158 -19.49 -5.81 1.29
N MET A 159 -18.33 -6.42 1.46
CA MET A 159 -17.21 -6.35 0.51
C MET A 159 -17.05 -7.69 -0.18
N ARG A 160 -16.61 -7.67 -1.45
CA ARG A 160 -16.42 -8.85 -2.25
C ARG A 160 -14.96 -9.05 -2.61
N LEU A 161 -14.50 -10.28 -2.44
CA LEU A 161 -13.20 -10.77 -2.91
C LEU A 161 -13.43 -11.89 -3.92
N ASP A 162 -12.83 -11.77 -5.08
CA ASP A 162 -12.82 -12.84 -6.09
C ASP A 162 -11.54 -13.67 -5.90
N LEU A 163 -11.71 -14.96 -5.57
CA LEU A 163 -10.62 -15.92 -5.45
C LEU A 163 -10.56 -16.76 -6.71
N ASP A 164 -9.41 -16.78 -7.39
CA ASP A 164 -9.20 -17.66 -8.53
C ASP A 164 -8.40 -18.89 -8.16
N PHE A 165 -8.85 -20.03 -8.66
CA PHE A 165 -8.16 -21.30 -8.52
C PHE A 165 -7.91 -21.87 -9.91
N LEU A 166 -6.71 -22.47 -10.09
CA LEU A 166 -6.40 -23.24 -11.30
C LEU A 166 -6.84 -24.67 -11.09
N ASP A 167 -7.80 -25.09 -11.87
CA ASP A 167 -8.25 -26.47 -11.95
C ASP A 167 -7.86 -27.11 -13.29
N THR A 168 -7.93 -28.43 -13.37
CA THR A 168 -7.71 -29.21 -14.60
C THR A 168 -8.61 -28.80 -15.77
N SER A 169 -9.77 -28.20 -15.47
CA SER A 169 -10.69 -27.62 -16.43
C SER A 169 -10.44 -26.16 -16.79
N GLY A 170 -9.44 -25.51 -16.19
CA GLY A 170 -9.09 -24.10 -16.34
C GLY A 170 -9.29 -23.28 -15.07
N TYR A 171 -9.37 -21.95 -15.22
CA TYR A 171 -9.59 -21.04 -14.10
C TYR A 171 -11.02 -21.05 -13.60
N VAL A 172 -11.16 -21.14 -12.29
CA VAL A 172 -12.41 -20.94 -11.57
C VAL A 172 -12.25 -19.75 -10.63
N VAL A 173 -13.17 -18.80 -10.71
CA VAL A 173 -13.22 -17.66 -9.78
C VAL A 173 -14.39 -17.89 -8.82
N ILE A 174 -14.06 -17.93 -7.53
CA ILE A 174 -15.02 -18.06 -6.44
C ILE A 174 -15.19 -16.68 -5.81
N PRO A 175 -16.34 -16.02 -5.97
CA PRO A 175 -16.63 -14.80 -5.25
C PRO A 175 -17.00 -15.14 -3.80
N VAL A 176 -16.31 -14.51 -2.85
CA VAL A 176 -16.64 -14.55 -1.43
C VAL A 176 -16.98 -13.14 -0.95
N GLU A 177 -18.00 -13.03 -0.11
CA GLU A 177 -18.47 -11.73 0.37
C GLU A 177 -18.48 -11.70 1.89
N THR A 178 -18.21 -10.52 2.46
CA THR A 178 -18.35 -10.31 3.90
C THR A 178 -19.81 -10.08 4.24
N PRO A 179 -20.31 -10.55 5.40
CA PRO A 179 -21.56 -10.03 5.93
C PRO A 179 -21.39 -8.54 6.29
N PRO A 180 -22.46 -7.74 6.26
CA PRO A 180 -22.43 -6.39 6.83
C PRO A 180 -22.09 -6.44 8.33
N VAL A 181 -21.26 -5.53 8.80
CA VAL A 181 -20.84 -5.47 10.21
C VAL A 181 -21.40 -4.21 10.85
N PRO A 182 -22.19 -4.33 11.92
CA PRO A 182 -22.73 -3.17 12.63
C PRO A 182 -21.60 -2.37 13.29
N LEU A 183 -21.79 -1.07 13.38
CA LEU A 183 -20.93 -0.14 14.09
C LEU A 183 -21.73 1.08 14.58
N ASP A 184 -21.12 1.84 15.49
CA ASP A 184 -21.66 3.11 15.98
C ASP A 184 -20.70 4.26 15.61
N ALA A 185 -21.12 5.09 14.66
CA ALA A 185 -20.43 6.32 14.29
C ALA A 185 -21.06 7.57 14.89
N THR A 186 -22.08 7.41 15.74
CA THR A 186 -22.82 8.57 16.35
C THR A 186 -21.92 9.55 17.09
N PRO A 187 -20.97 9.11 17.95
CA PRO A 187 -20.10 10.03 18.63
C PRO A 187 -19.09 10.67 17.65
N ASP A 188 -18.63 11.88 17.97
CA ASP A 188 -17.54 12.51 17.22
C ASP A 188 -16.27 11.68 17.30
N ARG A 189 -15.98 11.15 18.49
CA ARG A 189 -14.84 10.25 18.71
C ARG A 189 -15.33 8.89 19.17
N GLY A 190 -14.75 7.85 18.58
CA GLY A 190 -14.95 6.49 19.02
C GLY A 190 -14.19 6.17 20.31
N ASP A 191 -14.40 4.97 20.81
CA ASP A 191 -13.70 4.49 21.99
C ASP A 191 -12.18 4.41 21.77
N PRO A 192 -11.37 4.64 22.84
CA PRO A 192 -9.93 4.52 22.75
C PRO A 192 -9.51 3.12 22.26
N ARG A 193 -8.60 3.09 21.30
CA ARG A 193 -8.06 1.84 20.76
C ARG A 193 -6.73 1.52 21.41
N PRO A 194 -6.40 0.24 21.60
CA PRO A 194 -5.15 -0.13 22.23
C PRO A 194 -3.97 0.28 21.37
N VAL A 195 -3.05 1.04 21.97
CA VAL A 195 -1.78 1.44 21.39
C VAL A 195 -0.65 0.85 22.21
N ARG A 196 0.30 0.24 21.54
CA ARG A 196 1.49 -0.35 22.18
C ARG A 196 2.73 0.18 21.51
N LYS A 197 3.86 0.19 22.25
CA LYS A 197 5.18 0.61 21.71
C LYS A 197 5.09 1.94 20.96
N LEU A 198 4.53 2.94 21.62
CA LEU A 198 4.50 4.30 21.06
C LEU A 198 5.91 4.89 21.10
N GLU A 199 6.39 5.29 19.93
CA GLU A 199 7.64 6.04 19.73
C GLU A 199 7.27 7.42 19.21
N LEU A 200 7.74 8.46 19.91
CA LEU A 200 7.54 9.86 19.55
C LEU A 200 8.87 10.47 19.18
N THR A 201 8.98 11.05 18.01
CA THR A 201 10.11 11.88 17.62
C THR A 201 9.63 13.32 17.49
N GLN A 202 10.19 14.21 18.32
CA GLN A 202 9.91 15.63 18.27
C GLN A 202 11.13 16.34 17.70
N THR A 203 10.97 17.01 16.55
CA THR A 203 12.05 17.74 15.87
C THR A 203 11.70 19.20 15.79
N LEU A 204 12.47 20.06 16.51
CA LEU A 204 12.29 21.50 16.47
C LEU A 204 13.11 22.12 15.34
N ASP A 205 12.43 22.84 14.44
CA ASP A 205 13.08 23.73 13.48
C ASP A 205 13.13 25.16 14.02
N GLU A 206 14.32 25.60 14.35
CA GLU A 206 14.60 26.93 14.94
C GLU A 206 15.17 27.94 13.95
N ARG A 207 15.23 27.62 12.65
CA ARG A 207 15.84 28.49 11.62
C ARG A 207 15.14 29.84 11.43
N GLN A 208 13.90 29.97 11.92
CA GLN A 208 13.15 31.22 11.91
C GLN A 208 12.94 31.81 13.33
N ALA A 209 13.70 31.35 14.30
CA ALA A 209 13.61 31.86 15.67
C ALA A 209 13.87 33.35 15.77
N ASP A 210 14.76 33.90 14.92
CA ASP A 210 15.02 35.35 14.79
C ASP A 210 13.77 36.15 14.44
N GLN A 211 12.78 35.53 13.75
CA GLN A 211 11.49 36.12 13.43
C GLN A 211 10.42 35.79 14.50
N GLY A 212 10.80 35.14 15.58
CA GLY A 212 9.89 34.65 16.61
C GLY A 212 9.05 33.45 16.16
N LYS A 213 9.44 32.74 15.11
CA LYS A 213 8.72 31.58 14.57
C LYS A 213 9.47 30.29 14.82
N LEU A 214 8.75 29.28 15.29
CA LEU A 214 9.25 27.92 15.44
C LEU A 214 8.29 26.93 14.78
N ILE A 215 8.82 25.85 14.25
CA ILE A 215 8.04 24.72 13.74
C ILE A 215 8.50 23.47 14.51
N LEU A 216 7.55 22.79 15.16
CA LEU A 216 7.79 21.50 15.78
C LEU A 216 7.15 20.42 14.93
N GLU A 217 7.97 19.55 14.34
CA GLU A 217 7.50 18.31 13.74
C GLU A 217 7.40 17.26 14.85
N VAL A 218 6.21 16.67 14.97
CA VAL A 218 5.97 15.52 15.85
C VAL A 218 5.64 14.33 15.01
N LYS A 219 6.53 13.34 14.94
CA LYS A 219 6.29 12.05 14.31
C LYS A 219 6.01 11.00 15.38
N ALA A 220 4.90 10.30 15.25
CA ALA A 220 4.54 9.17 16.10
C ALA A 220 4.49 7.89 15.29
N THR A 221 5.08 6.82 15.86
CA THR A 221 4.98 5.45 15.33
C THR A 221 4.49 4.55 16.45
N ALA A 222 3.53 3.67 16.18
CA ALA A 222 2.98 2.79 17.21
C ALA A 222 2.56 1.43 16.66
N GLN A 223 2.48 0.45 17.54
CA GLN A 223 1.72 -0.78 17.30
C GLN A 223 0.26 -0.52 17.68
N GLY A 224 -0.63 -0.57 16.70
CA GLY A 224 -2.00 -0.07 16.73
C GLY A 224 -2.12 1.23 15.93
N LEU A 225 -3.27 1.90 16.00
CA LEU A 225 -3.48 3.19 15.32
C LEU A 225 -3.02 4.33 16.23
N VAL A 226 -2.11 5.17 15.71
CA VAL A 226 -1.65 6.36 16.42
C VAL A 226 -2.82 7.32 16.69
N PRO A 227 -3.10 7.64 17.97
CA PRO A 227 -4.18 8.57 18.34
C PRO A 227 -3.88 10.02 17.91
N ASP A 228 -4.81 10.92 18.20
CA ASP A 228 -4.60 12.35 17.97
C ASP A 228 -3.45 12.90 18.83
N LEU A 229 -2.76 13.94 18.33
CA LEU A 229 -1.64 14.57 19.01
C LEU A 229 -1.96 14.94 20.46
N SER A 230 -3.14 15.51 20.72
CA SER A 230 -3.60 15.91 22.06
C SER A 230 -3.78 14.74 23.05
N GLN A 231 -3.88 13.51 22.55
CA GLN A 231 -4.02 12.31 23.39
C GLN A 231 -2.66 11.71 23.78
N ILE A 232 -1.63 11.93 22.97
CA ILE A 232 -0.31 11.33 23.15
C ILE A 232 0.74 12.28 23.69
N LEU A 233 0.57 13.60 23.49
CA LEU A 233 1.56 14.61 23.85
C LEU A 233 0.90 15.77 24.60
N ASP A 234 1.51 16.18 25.72
CA ASP A 234 1.21 17.46 26.36
C ASP A 234 2.17 18.50 25.85
N LEU A 235 1.65 19.38 24.97
CA LEU A 235 2.44 20.41 24.33
C LEU A 235 2.04 21.78 24.88
N ASN A 236 2.87 22.33 25.77
CA ASN A 236 2.68 23.65 26.34
C ASN A 236 3.99 24.46 26.20
N PRO A 237 4.25 25.04 25.00
CA PRO A 237 5.47 25.76 24.75
C PRO A 237 5.46 27.10 25.48
N ALA A 238 6.27 27.21 26.54
CA ALA A 238 6.36 28.44 27.32
C ALA A 238 6.85 29.61 26.43
N GLY A 239 6.10 30.71 26.42
CA GLY A 239 6.47 31.91 25.65
C GLY A 239 6.06 31.88 24.17
N PHE A 240 5.43 30.82 23.69
CA PHE A 240 4.94 30.70 22.32
C PHE A 240 3.43 30.39 22.31
N ASP A 241 2.74 30.88 21.30
CA ASP A 241 1.38 30.50 20.95
C ASP A 241 1.43 29.52 19.77
N ILE A 242 0.60 28.49 19.84
CA ILE A 242 0.40 27.54 18.74
C ILE A 242 -0.62 28.17 17.78
N ASN A 243 -0.15 28.55 16.58
CA ASN A 243 -1.01 29.21 15.59
C ASN A 243 -1.75 28.20 14.71
N ASP A 244 -1.10 27.06 14.44
CA ASP A 244 -1.60 26.06 13.51
C ASP A 244 -0.99 24.70 13.82
N THR A 245 -1.78 23.65 13.63
CA THR A 245 -1.33 22.26 13.73
C THR A 245 -1.80 21.54 12.47
N ASP A 246 -0.87 21.31 11.56
CA ASP A 246 -1.11 20.62 10.30
C ASP A 246 -0.87 19.12 10.50
N ASP A 247 -1.94 18.34 10.42
CA ASP A 247 -1.93 16.88 10.52
C ASP A 247 -1.70 16.27 9.14
N GLN A 248 -0.56 15.64 8.93
CA GLN A 248 -0.20 14.99 7.66
C GLN A 248 -0.96 13.68 7.40
N GLY A 249 -1.81 13.30 8.34
CA GLY A 249 -2.65 12.11 8.27
C GLY A 249 -2.03 10.87 8.88
N LEU A 250 -2.91 9.92 9.15
CA LEU A 250 -2.56 8.60 9.68
C LEU A 250 -2.29 7.64 8.53
N SER A 251 -1.18 6.93 8.59
CA SER A 251 -0.83 5.88 7.62
C SER A 251 -0.53 4.55 8.32
N VAL A 252 -0.87 3.45 7.67
CA VAL A 252 -0.49 2.10 8.13
C VAL A 252 0.73 1.67 7.34
N SER A 253 1.86 1.57 8.04
CA SER A 253 3.16 1.25 7.43
C SER A 253 3.42 -0.25 7.38
N ARG A 254 2.83 -1.01 8.29
CA ARG A 254 3.06 -2.46 8.40
C ARG A 254 1.85 -3.19 8.95
N PHE A 255 1.63 -4.38 8.37
CA PHE A 255 0.64 -5.35 8.80
C PHE A 255 1.35 -6.69 9.07
N ASP A 256 1.63 -6.99 10.33
CA ASP A 256 2.44 -8.15 10.73
C ASP A 256 1.60 -9.27 11.35
N PRO A 257 1.55 -10.45 10.74
CA PRO A 257 0.81 -11.60 11.24
C PRO A 257 1.67 -12.58 12.04
N GLU A 258 2.98 -12.35 12.17
CA GLU A 258 3.90 -13.30 12.84
C GLU A 258 3.69 -13.36 14.35
N SER A 259 3.10 -12.32 14.94
CA SER A 259 2.75 -12.32 16.36
C SER A 259 1.50 -13.19 16.61
N ASP A 260 1.32 -13.68 17.82
CA ASP A 260 0.11 -14.40 18.24
C ASP A 260 -1.18 -13.58 17.99
N GLN A 261 -1.02 -12.26 17.90
CA GLN A 261 -2.05 -11.32 17.49
C GLN A 261 -1.57 -10.63 16.22
N THR A 262 -2.48 -10.38 15.28
CA THR A 262 -2.20 -9.54 14.12
C THR A 262 -1.91 -8.12 14.60
N VAL A 263 -0.73 -7.61 14.31
CA VAL A 263 -0.28 -6.30 14.77
C VAL A 263 -0.20 -5.34 13.59
N ILE A 264 -0.80 -4.18 13.78
CA ILE A 264 -0.69 -3.07 12.84
C ILE A 264 0.36 -2.11 13.37
N THR A 265 1.27 -1.68 12.51
CA THR A 265 2.14 -0.54 12.79
C THR A 265 1.65 0.64 11.97
N SER A 266 1.39 1.74 12.64
CA SER A 266 0.95 2.97 12.00
C SER A 266 1.88 4.14 12.35
N GLU A 267 1.85 5.14 11.47
CA GLU A 267 2.62 6.37 11.60
C GLU A 267 1.71 7.57 11.37
N ARG A 268 1.97 8.65 12.11
CA ARG A 268 1.28 9.93 11.96
C ARG A 268 2.25 11.06 12.26
N THR A 269 2.20 12.12 11.47
CA THR A 269 3.09 13.28 11.61
C THR A 269 2.26 14.55 11.69
N TRP A 270 2.66 15.44 12.59
CA TRP A 270 2.07 16.78 12.73
C TRP A 270 3.15 17.83 12.62
N LEU A 271 2.81 18.94 11.98
CA LEU A 271 3.61 20.16 11.94
C LEU A 271 2.93 21.23 12.79
N VAL A 272 3.50 21.50 13.96
CA VAL A 272 2.99 22.51 14.89
C VAL A 272 3.73 23.82 14.65
N LYS A 273 3.01 24.81 14.14
CA LYS A 273 3.54 26.15 13.88
C LYS A 273 3.31 27.05 15.07
N MET A 274 4.37 27.62 15.59
CA MET A 274 4.38 28.43 16.79
C MET A 274 4.91 29.83 16.51
N GLN A 275 4.39 30.80 17.25
CA GLN A 275 4.81 32.20 17.20
C GLN A 275 5.10 32.67 18.62
N ALA A 276 6.20 33.41 18.81
CA ALA A 276 6.49 34.04 20.09
C ALA A 276 5.36 35.00 20.49
N LYS A 277 4.95 34.96 21.74
CA LYS A 277 3.85 35.79 22.27
C LYS A 277 4.20 37.25 22.16
N PRO A 278 3.31 38.09 21.59
CA PRO A 278 3.60 39.52 21.39
C PRO A 278 3.68 40.32 22.68
N ASP A 279 3.04 39.82 23.75
CA ASP A 279 2.94 40.55 25.03
C ASP A 279 4.17 40.34 25.95
N LEU A 280 5.15 39.55 25.52
CA LEU A 280 6.35 39.33 26.31
C LEU A 280 7.32 40.51 26.16
N PRO A 281 7.91 41.02 27.26
CA PRO A 281 8.85 42.13 27.22
C PRO A 281 10.16 41.74 26.52
N GLU A 282 10.50 40.45 26.54
CA GLU A 282 11.67 39.88 25.90
C GLU A 282 11.30 38.62 25.12
N ARG A 283 12.05 38.29 24.09
CA ARG A 283 11.86 37.06 23.32
C ARG A 283 12.14 35.82 24.19
N PRO A 284 11.39 34.73 24.02
CA PRO A 284 11.68 33.51 24.74
C PRO A 284 13.09 32.99 24.43
N THR A 285 13.90 32.80 25.45
CA THR A 285 15.30 32.36 25.31
C THR A 285 15.48 30.86 25.33
N SER A 286 14.43 30.11 25.69
CA SER A 286 14.44 28.66 25.69
C SER A 286 13.15 28.08 25.07
N PHE A 287 13.22 26.85 24.62
CA PHE A 287 12.09 26.05 24.18
C PHE A 287 12.05 24.74 24.95
N ARG A 288 10.86 24.37 25.44
CA ARG A 288 10.62 23.11 26.12
C ARG A 288 9.76 22.19 25.25
N PHE A 289 10.28 20.99 24.99
CA PHE A 289 9.56 19.96 24.24
C PHE A 289 8.33 19.43 24.99
N GLY A 290 7.38 18.91 24.24
CA GLY A 290 6.18 18.29 24.82
C GLY A 290 6.50 17.03 25.61
N THR A 291 5.70 16.79 26.65
CA THR A 291 5.83 15.61 27.51
C THR A 291 4.86 14.52 27.02
N PRO A 292 5.31 13.28 26.77
CA PRO A 292 4.42 12.17 26.45
C PRO A 292 3.41 11.93 27.57
N LYS A 293 2.14 11.71 27.20
CA LYS A 293 1.07 11.34 28.12
C LYS A 293 1.06 9.86 28.50
N MET A 294 1.71 9.03 27.69
CA MET A 294 1.86 7.60 27.93
C MET A 294 3.23 7.33 28.55
N GLU A 295 3.28 6.77 29.74
CA GLU A 295 4.53 6.50 30.46
C GLU A 295 5.47 5.54 29.72
N THR A 296 4.93 4.66 28.88
CA THR A 296 5.69 3.68 28.13
C THR A 296 6.16 4.19 26.76
N ALA A 297 5.88 5.46 26.43
CA ALA A 297 6.28 6.04 25.15
C ALA A 297 7.79 6.34 25.14
N GLU A 298 8.47 5.86 24.11
CA GLU A 298 9.83 6.29 23.81
C GLU A 298 9.78 7.69 23.20
N ASN A 299 10.55 8.64 23.76
CA ASN A 299 10.54 10.04 23.32
C ASN A 299 11.93 10.44 22.85
N ILE A 300 12.05 10.70 21.55
CA ILE A 300 13.28 11.13 20.91
C ILE A 300 13.16 12.62 20.62
N LEU A 301 14.08 13.42 21.20
CA LEU A 301 14.09 14.88 21.05
C LEU A 301 15.23 15.27 20.13
N GLN A 302 14.92 16.09 19.15
CA GLN A 302 15.86 16.55 18.14
C GLN A 302 15.66 18.04 17.85
N ARG A 303 16.73 18.70 17.45
CA ARG A 303 16.65 20.03 16.86
C ARG A 303 17.27 20.03 15.49
N TYR A 304 16.74 20.84 14.62
CA TYR A 304 17.25 21.08 13.30
C TYR A 304 17.90 22.46 13.28
N ALA A 305 19.24 22.46 13.39
CA ALA A 305 20.06 23.65 13.36
C ALA A 305 20.94 23.61 12.09
N ASP A 306 20.83 24.65 11.26
CA ASP A 306 21.54 24.80 9.98
C ASP A 306 21.25 23.69 8.95
N ALA A 307 21.88 22.55 9.03
CA ALA A 307 21.69 21.43 8.10
C ALA A 307 21.69 20.07 8.79
N ASP A 308 21.97 20.04 10.09
CA ASP A 308 22.14 18.80 10.84
C ASP A 308 21.02 18.62 11.87
N LEU A 309 20.65 17.35 12.09
CA LEU A 309 19.76 16.92 13.15
C LEU A 309 20.59 16.55 14.37
N GLU A 310 20.40 17.28 15.46
CA GLU A 310 21.07 17.04 16.73
C GLU A 310 20.10 16.48 17.76
N LYS A 311 20.46 15.41 18.47
CA LYS A 311 19.72 14.96 19.65
C LYS A 311 19.91 15.97 20.78
N VAL A 312 18.83 16.30 21.46
CA VAL A 312 18.82 17.31 22.49
C VAL A 312 18.08 16.83 23.75
N GLU A 313 18.21 17.61 24.82
CA GLU A 313 17.47 17.42 26.06
C GLU A 313 16.07 18.04 25.97
N SER A 314 15.26 17.86 27.00
CA SER A 314 13.86 18.30 27.06
C SER A 314 13.68 19.83 26.96
N GLU A 315 14.73 20.59 27.25
CA GLU A 315 14.75 22.05 27.13
C GLU A 315 16.04 22.49 26.43
N ILE A 316 15.90 23.37 25.45
CA ILE A 316 17.01 23.89 24.66
C ILE A 316 17.05 25.41 24.71
N SER A 317 18.26 25.99 24.64
CA SER A 317 18.45 27.43 24.52
C SER A 317 18.30 27.86 23.05
N LEU A 318 17.56 28.94 22.82
CA LEU A 318 17.36 29.58 21.51
C LEU A 318 18.28 30.77 21.27
N GLU A 319 19.11 31.15 22.25
CA GLU A 319 19.98 32.35 22.18
C GLU A 319 20.93 32.33 20.98
N GLN A 320 21.44 31.13 20.61
CA GLN A 320 22.33 30.98 19.47
C GLN A 320 21.62 31.14 18.12
N SER A 321 20.31 31.01 18.09
CA SER A 321 19.51 31.05 16.87
C SER A 321 19.04 32.47 16.50
N TYR A 322 19.07 33.37 17.46
CA TYR A 322 18.67 34.78 17.25
C TYR A 322 19.68 35.63 16.46
N GLY A 323 20.88 35.13 16.20
CA GLY A 323 21.91 35.88 15.45
C GLY A 323 22.16 35.34 14.02
N LYS A 324 21.46 34.29 13.58
CA LYS A 324 21.75 33.67 12.29
C LYS A 324 20.87 34.25 11.17
N THR A 325 21.52 34.81 10.16
CA THR A 325 20.85 35.27 8.95
C THR A 325 20.23 34.08 8.18
N SER A 326 18.92 34.10 8.06
CA SER A 326 18.17 33.07 7.35
C SER A 326 18.64 32.92 5.88
N HIS A 327 19.20 31.79 5.54
CA HIS A 327 19.51 31.47 4.15
C HIS A 327 18.21 31.03 3.46
N ARG A 328 17.48 31.98 2.90
CA ARG A 328 16.18 31.76 2.21
C ARG A 328 16.19 30.66 1.15
N TRP A 329 17.35 30.37 0.57
CA TRP A 329 17.49 29.33 -0.44
C TRP A 329 17.45 27.89 0.14
N ALA A 330 17.71 27.71 1.44
CA ALA A 330 17.60 26.40 2.11
C ALA A 330 16.13 25.92 2.18
N TRP A 331 15.16 26.83 2.16
CA TRP A 331 13.74 26.47 2.07
C TRP A 331 13.37 25.81 0.75
N PHE A 332 13.98 26.27 -0.36
CA PHE A 332 13.80 25.61 -1.66
C PHE A 332 14.47 24.23 -1.69
N LEU A 333 15.55 24.04 -0.94
CA LEU A 333 16.18 22.73 -0.77
C LEU A 333 15.34 21.79 0.08
N MET A 334 14.71 22.24 1.17
CA MET A 334 13.81 21.39 1.97
C MET A 334 12.54 20.98 1.21
N ALA A 335 11.90 21.92 0.52
CA ALA A 335 10.80 21.57 -0.37
C ALA A 335 11.24 20.58 -1.46
N ALA A 336 12.45 20.75 -2.00
CA ALA A 336 13.03 19.81 -2.96
C ALA A 336 13.34 18.45 -2.33
N ILE A 337 13.81 18.41 -1.06
CA ILE A 337 14.11 17.16 -0.33
C ILE A 337 12.82 16.42 0.03
N VAL A 338 11.76 17.11 0.45
CA VAL A 338 10.44 16.49 0.70
C VAL A 338 9.82 15.96 -0.60
N VAL A 339 9.95 16.71 -1.70
CA VAL A 339 9.53 16.25 -3.03
C VAL A 339 10.40 15.09 -3.51
N VAL A 340 11.72 15.14 -3.28
CA VAL A 340 12.65 14.05 -3.64
C VAL A 340 12.45 12.85 -2.70
N ALA A 341 12.21 13.03 -1.41
CA ALA A 341 11.89 11.93 -0.50
C ALA A 341 10.53 11.29 -0.83
N GLY A 342 9.54 12.09 -1.20
CA GLY A 342 8.26 11.59 -1.75
C GLY A 342 8.44 10.87 -3.08
N LEU A 343 9.25 11.41 -4.00
CA LEU A 343 9.60 10.77 -5.26
C LEU A 343 10.49 9.53 -5.05
N VAL A 344 11.41 9.56 -4.09
CA VAL A 344 12.25 8.42 -3.71
C VAL A 344 11.40 7.35 -3.01
N PHE A 345 10.44 7.72 -2.17
CA PHE A 345 9.51 6.76 -1.56
C PHE A 345 8.58 6.12 -2.63
N VAL A 346 8.06 6.92 -3.55
CA VAL A 346 7.31 6.43 -4.71
C VAL A 346 8.24 5.60 -5.64
N PHE A 347 9.48 6.05 -5.84
CA PHE A 347 10.47 5.33 -6.63
C PHE A 347 10.95 4.05 -5.93
N PHE A 348 11.12 4.04 -4.60
CA PHE A 348 11.39 2.80 -3.85
C PHE A 348 10.17 1.88 -3.75
N ARG A 349 8.96 2.40 -3.72
CA ARG A 349 7.76 1.58 -3.90
C ARG A 349 7.69 1.00 -5.32
N LEU A 350 8.00 1.79 -6.34
CA LEU A 350 8.09 1.33 -7.73
C LEU A 350 9.34 0.46 -7.98
N ALA A 351 10.46 0.71 -7.32
CA ALA A 351 11.70 -0.07 -7.46
C ALA A 351 11.68 -1.37 -6.62
N ARG A 352 10.87 -1.48 -5.56
CA ARG A 352 10.59 -2.78 -4.92
C ARG A 352 9.67 -3.67 -5.77
N ILE A 353 8.99 -3.08 -6.75
CA ILE A 353 8.26 -3.82 -7.79
C ILE A 353 9.23 -4.26 -8.90
N ALA A 354 10.37 -3.59 -9.07
CA ALA A 354 11.45 -4.05 -9.92
C ALA A 354 12.39 -4.94 -9.08
N ALA A 355 12.23 -6.26 -9.21
CA ALA A 355 13.27 -7.21 -8.82
C ALA A 355 14.63 -6.75 -9.38
N PRO A 356 15.77 -7.01 -8.68
CA PRO A 356 17.07 -6.66 -9.22
C PRO A 356 17.17 -7.24 -10.62
N GLU A 357 17.26 -6.38 -11.60
CA GLU A 357 17.70 -6.76 -12.94
C GLU A 357 19.05 -7.47 -12.75
N LYS A 358 19.03 -8.80 -12.85
CA LYS A 358 20.24 -9.52 -13.18
C LYS A 358 20.79 -8.81 -14.39
N GLU A 359 22.05 -8.40 -14.33
CA GLU A 359 22.80 -8.00 -15.52
C GLU A 359 22.54 -9.07 -16.60
N LEU A 360 21.59 -8.77 -17.45
CA LEU A 360 21.34 -9.58 -18.64
C LEU A 360 22.52 -9.27 -19.53
N THR A 361 23.49 -10.20 -19.52
CA THR A 361 24.48 -10.27 -20.60
C THR A 361 23.69 -10.17 -21.89
N LEU A 362 24.00 -9.13 -22.70
CA LEU A 362 23.40 -8.91 -24.01
C LEU A 362 23.65 -10.15 -24.88
N GLN A 363 22.68 -11.05 -24.85
CA GLN A 363 22.68 -12.29 -25.66
C GLN A 363 21.42 -12.31 -26.52
N VAL A 364 21.54 -12.89 -27.68
CA VAL A 364 20.38 -13.12 -28.57
C VAL A 364 19.42 -14.07 -27.81
N PRO A 365 18.13 -13.74 -27.72
CA PRO A 365 17.18 -14.59 -27.04
C PRO A 365 17.09 -16.00 -27.66
N ASP A 366 17.02 -17.04 -26.85
CA ASP A 366 16.88 -18.44 -27.28
C ASP A 366 15.61 -18.67 -28.13
N HIS A 367 14.54 -17.94 -27.80
CA HIS A 367 13.29 -17.93 -28.55
C HIS A 367 13.10 -16.57 -29.22
N ILE A 368 13.21 -16.59 -30.57
CA ILE A 368 13.07 -15.38 -31.37
C ILE A 368 11.61 -15.15 -31.72
N THR A 369 11.00 -14.19 -30.99
CA THR A 369 9.65 -13.69 -31.24
C THR A 369 9.70 -12.16 -31.42
N PRO A 370 8.70 -11.53 -32.06
CA PRO A 370 8.64 -10.08 -32.15
C PRO A 370 8.80 -9.37 -30.81
N PHE A 371 8.22 -9.92 -29.74
CA PHE A 371 8.31 -9.36 -28.40
C PHE A 371 9.70 -9.49 -27.78
N THR A 372 10.36 -10.64 -27.94
CA THR A 372 11.70 -10.85 -27.37
C THR A 372 12.74 -9.98 -28.05
N VAL A 373 12.61 -9.79 -29.38
CA VAL A 373 13.51 -8.92 -30.17
C VAL A 373 13.22 -7.45 -29.84
N LEU A 374 11.97 -7.01 -29.77
CA LEU A 374 11.63 -5.66 -29.34
C LEU A 374 12.11 -5.37 -27.92
N GLY A 375 12.00 -6.33 -27.00
CA GLY A 375 12.51 -6.23 -25.63
C GLY A 375 14.03 -6.02 -25.62
N LEU A 376 14.76 -6.79 -26.40
CA LEU A 376 16.23 -6.65 -26.60
C LEU A 376 16.59 -5.27 -27.16
N LEU A 377 15.95 -4.84 -28.26
CA LEU A 377 16.23 -3.55 -28.90
C LEU A 377 15.92 -2.36 -27.99
N ARG A 378 14.81 -2.40 -27.25
CA ARG A 378 14.47 -1.36 -26.26
C ARG A 378 15.43 -1.36 -25.08
N HIS A 379 15.97 -2.53 -24.69
CA HIS A 379 17.00 -2.61 -23.66
C HIS A 379 18.29 -1.95 -24.14
N ILE A 380 18.74 -2.23 -25.38
CA ILE A 380 19.88 -1.58 -26.00
C ILE A 380 19.67 -0.06 -26.08
N GLN A 381 18.48 0.39 -26.45
CA GLN A 381 18.13 1.81 -26.53
C GLN A 381 18.29 2.55 -25.17
N ARG A 382 17.98 1.88 -24.08
CA ARG A 382 18.01 2.48 -22.72
C ARG A 382 19.39 2.47 -22.06
N HIS A 383 20.22 1.46 -22.36
CA HIS A 383 21.43 1.19 -21.59
C HIS A 383 22.73 1.40 -22.35
N ASN A 384 22.70 1.50 -23.66
CA ASN A 384 23.91 1.72 -24.48
C ASN A 384 23.99 3.17 -24.97
N GLY A 385 25.08 3.84 -24.67
CA GLY A 385 25.41 5.18 -25.15
C GLY A 385 25.70 5.21 -26.68
N LEU A 386 24.72 4.78 -27.48
CA LEU A 386 24.82 4.79 -28.94
C LEU A 386 24.94 6.22 -29.48
N SER A 387 25.70 6.41 -30.55
CA SER A 387 25.75 7.68 -31.28
C SER A 387 24.36 8.08 -31.80
N SER A 388 24.14 9.38 -32.04
CA SER A 388 22.86 9.90 -32.54
C SER A 388 22.37 9.19 -33.82
N ALA A 389 23.28 8.81 -34.71
CA ALA A 389 22.98 8.02 -35.90
C ALA A 389 22.54 6.60 -35.56
N GLY A 390 23.22 5.94 -34.59
CA GLY A 390 22.85 4.61 -34.10
C GLY A 390 21.50 4.58 -33.42
N GLN A 391 21.12 5.62 -32.64
CA GLN A 391 19.81 5.75 -32.03
C GLN A 391 18.69 5.89 -33.08
N GLN A 392 18.92 6.62 -34.16
CA GLN A 392 17.95 6.73 -35.27
C GLN A 392 17.75 5.40 -35.98
N GLU A 393 18.85 4.68 -36.32
CA GLU A 393 18.76 3.35 -36.90
C GLU A 393 18.02 2.37 -36.02
N LEU A 394 18.29 2.38 -34.70
CA LEU A 394 17.63 1.51 -33.72
C LEU A 394 16.13 1.83 -33.63
N THR A 395 15.78 3.10 -33.59
CA THR A 395 14.38 3.54 -33.57
C THR A 395 13.65 3.11 -34.84
N THR A 396 14.28 3.20 -36.00
CA THR A 396 13.71 2.76 -37.26
C THR A 396 13.51 1.24 -37.30
N ALA A 397 14.45 0.47 -36.74
CA ALA A 397 14.33 -0.98 -36.65
C ALA A 397 13.18 -1.39 -35.74
N ILE A 398 13.02 -0.71 -34.58
CA ILE A 398 11.89 -0.92 -33.67
C ILE A 398 10.57 -0.62 -34.36
N GLN A 399 10.44 0.54 -35.00
CA GLN A 399 9.22 0.94 -35.70
C GLN A 399 8.86 -0.04 -36.85
N ARG A 400 9.85 -0.56 -37.60
CA ARG A 400 9.61 -1.53 -38.63
C ARG A 400 9.02 -2.84 -38.10
N ILE A 401 9.52 -3.33 -36.96
CA ILE A 401 8.97 -4.52 -36.30
C ILE A 401 7.57 -4.23 -35.76
N GLU A 402 7.36 -3.09 -35.10
CA GLU A 402 6.06 -2.69 -34.56
C GLU A 402 5.00 -2.55 -35.65
N GLN A 403 5.32 -1.89 -36.78
CA GLN A 403 4.37 -1.75 -37.87
C GLN A 403 4.02 -3.09 -38.54
N HIS A 404 4.99 -3.98 -38.70
CA HIS A 404 4.75 -5.27 -39.35
C HIS A 404 3.92 -6.22 -38.48
N TYR A 405 4.26 -6.35 -37.19
CA TYR A 405 3.65 -7.36 -36.30
C TYR A 405 2.48 -6.84 -35.47
N PHE A 406 2.37 -5.52 -35.25
CA PHE A 406 1.34 -4.93 -34.37
C PHE A 406 0.54 -3.81 -35.05
N GLY A 407 0.95 -3.37 -36.24
CA GLY A 407 0.19 -2.48 -37.10
C GLY A 407 -0.68 -3.25 -38.09
N ASN A 408 -1.26 -2.55 -39.08
CA ASN A 408 -2.21 -3.14 -40.05
C ASN A 408 -1.56 -4.08 -41.10
N GLY A 409 -0.38 -4.65 -40.87
CA GLY A 409 0.20 -5.75 -41.64
C GLY A 409 0.63 -5.45 -43.10
N ASN A 410 0.57 -4.20 -43.55
CA ASN A 410 0.86 -3.82 -44.96
C ASN A 410 2.34 -3.37 -45.21
N GLY A 411 3.29 -4.01 -44.56
CA GLY A 411 4.72 -3.78 -44.85
C GLY A 411 5.21 -4.65 -46.02
N PRO A 412 6.11 -4.14 -46.91
CA PRO A 412 6.49 -4.84 -48.13
C PRO A 412 7.38 -6.07 -47.92
N GLU A 413 7.94 -6.31 -46.74
CA GLU A 413 8.80 -7.46 -46.44
C GLU A 413 8.76 -7.84 -44.97
N GLN A 414 8.66 -9.14 -44.69
CA GLN A 414 8.69 -9.66 -43.32
C GLN A 414 10.09 -9.43 -42.72
N PRO A 415 10.24 -8.69 -41.60
CA PRO A 415 11.55 -8.44 -41.02
C PRO A 415 12.15 -9.74 -40.47
N ASP A 416 13.40 -10.05 -40.84
CA ASP A 416 14.14 -11.17 -40.25
C ASP A 416 14.57 -10.82 -38.84
N LEU A 417 13.78 -11.27 -37.88
CA LEU A 417 13.96 -10.99 -36.46
C LEU A 417 15.29 -11.49 -35.90
N ARG A 418 15.80 -12.61 -36.45
CA ARG A 418 17.06 -13.19 -35.99
C ARG A 418 18.24 -12.33 -36.43
N SER A 419 18.28 -11.98 -37.71
CA SER A 419 19.32 -11.11 -38.27
C SER A 419 19.35 -9.74 -37.58
N ILE A 420 18.20 -9.16 -37.30
CA ILE A 420 18.06 -7.89 -36.54
C ILE A 420 18.64 -8.04 -35.15
N ALA A 421 18.26 -9.07 -34.38
CA ALA A 421 18.75 -9.28 -33.02
C ALA A 421 20.27 -9.49 -32.96
N GLU A 422 20.83 -10.34 -33.84
CA GLU A 422 22.27 -10.61 -33.93
C GLU A 422 23.07 -9.35 -34.34
N SER A 423 22.57 -8.58 -35.30
CA SER A 423 23.18 -7.33 -35.74
C SER A 423 23.27 -6.31 -34.58
N TRP A 424 22.18 -6.13 -33.81
CA TRP A 424 22.16 -5.16 -32.75
C TRP A 424 22.94 -5.61 -31.50
N VAL A 425 22.97 -6.90 -31.18
CA VAL A 425 23.84 -7.43 -30.11
C VAL A 425 25.31 -7.22 -30.49
N SER A 426 25.71 -7.39 -31.80
CA SER A 426 27.08 -7.16 -32.24
C SER A 426 27.46 -5.67 -32.26
N LYS A 427 26.53 -4.76 -32.61
CA LYS A 427 26.73 -3.30 -32.60
C LYS A 427 26.78 -2.71 -31.19
N SER A 428 26.26 -3.41 -30.21
CA SER A 428 26.16 -2.95 -28.81
C SER A 428 27.25 -3.50 -27.87
N ARG A 429 28.10 -4.37 -28.36
CA ARG A 429 29.36 -4.81 -27.74
C ARG A 429 30.48 -3.84 -28.08
#